data_2f45b474d1bd78703adcbce17f9dbffe
#
_entry.id   2f45b474d1bd78703adcbce17f9dbffe
#
_cell.length_a   1.000
_cell.length_b   1.000
_cell.length_c   1.000
_cell.angle_alpha   90.00
_cell.angle_beta   90.00
_cell.angle_gamma   90.00
#
_symmetry.space_group_name_H-M   'P 1'
#
loop_
_entity.id
_entity.type
_entity.pdbx_description
1 polymer ?
#
loop_
_entity_poly.entity_id
_entity_poly.type
_entity_poly.pdbx_seq_one_letter_code
_entity_poly.pdbx_strand_id
1 'polypeptide(L)'
;VLGSRAAARLGIGHTLIGQPIWLGGRWFTVVGILEPVSLVPSLDLCALIGWTAGERYLDFEGDITTLYVRAEPDAVEAVRALLPRTANPEQPNEVDVSRPSDALAAEAAADMAFTGLLLGLGAVALLVGGIGVANTMVISVLERRAEIGLRRSQGATRGHIRVQFFGEALLLALLGGGAGILIGWLVTVAYARLQGWPVDIPLWVAAGGMGATLLIGGIAGLYPAIRAARLAPTEALSAA
;
A
#
# COMPACT_ATOMS: atom_id res chain seq x y z
N VAL A 1 23.69 24.74 3.27
CA VAL A 1 22.37 24.12 3.37
C VAL A 1 22.55 22.60 3.30
N LEU A 2 21.86 21.85 4.14
CA LEU A 2 21.92 20.38 4.12
C LEU A 2 20.68 19.81 3.42
N GLY A 3 20.88 18.74 2.68
CA GLY A 3 19.76 17.92 2.23
C GLY A 3 19.06 17.21 3.41
N SER A 4 17.79 16.88 3.26
CA SER A 4 16.94 16.33 4.32
C SER A 4 17.52 15.08 4.95
N ARG A 5 17.99 14.13 4.14
CA ARG A 5 18.60 12.86 4.61
C ARG A 5 20.02 13.07 5.18
N ALA A 6 20.77 14.01 4.62
CA ALA A 6 22.10 14.37 5.16
C ALA A 6 21.95 14.95 6.58
N ALA A 7 21.00 15.86 6.79
CA ALA A 7 20.71 16.44 8.09
C ALA A 7 20.27 15.36 9.10
N ALA A 8 19.38 14.46 8.70
CA ALA A 8 18.92 13.35 9.56
C ALA A 8 20.07 12.41 9.96
N ARG A 9 20.98 12.07 9.04
CA ARG A 9 22.16 11.22 9.33
C ARG A 9 23.15 11.87 10.29
N LEU A 10 23.28 13.22 10.20
CA LEU A 10 24.13 13.99 11.11
C LEU A 10 23.45 14.33 12.44
N GLY A 11 22.19 13.93 12.62
CA GLY A 11 21.41 14.27 13.83
C GLY A 11 21.05 15.76 13.93
N ILE A 12 21.09 16.50 12.80
CA ILE A 12 20.82 17.94 12.77
C ILE A 12 19.36 18.16 12.40
N GLY A 13 18.53 18.50 13.40
CA GLY A 13 17.13 18.90 13.20
C GLY A 13 16.99 20.40 12.93
N HIS A 14 15.78 20.84 12.57
CA HIS A 14 15.47 22.26 12.32
C HIS A 14 15.80 23.20 13.49
N THR A 15 15.80 22.70 14.71
CA THR A 15 16.17 23.44 15.92
C THR A 15 17.67 23.68 16.07
N LEU A 16 18.49 22.98 15.29
CA LEU A 16 19.95 23.04 15.33
C LEU A 16 20.56 23.81 14.16
N ILE A 17 19.76 24.62 13.44
CA ILE A 17 20.25 25.56 12.44
C ILE A 17 21.20 26.55 13.11
N GLY A 18 22.36 26.81 12.48
CA GLY A 18 23.43 27.60 13.06
C GLY A 18 24.60 26.76 13.62
N GLN A 19 24.48 25.46 13.68
CA GLN A 19 25.55 24.55 14.11
C GLN A 19 26.65 24.43 13.05
N PRO A 20 27.93 24.38 13.46
CA PRO A 20 29.04 24.13 12.53
C PRO A 20 29.13 22.65 12.18
N ILE A 21 29.38 22.34 10.92
CA ILE A 21 29.74 21.02 10.41
C ILE A 21 31.13 21.04 9.79
N TRP A 22 31.85 19.93 9.90
CA TRP A 22 33.15 19.76 9.29
C TRP A 22 33.01 19.20 7.88
N LEU A 23 33.45 19.94 6.88
CA LEU A 23 33.35 19.56 5.48
C LEU A 23 34.58 19.97 4.71
N GLY A 24 35.19 19.03 3.96
CA GLY A 24 36.36 19.34 3.13
C GLY A 24 37.53 19.98 3.90
N GLY A 25 37.77 19.57 5.14
CA GLY A 25 38.87 20.15 5.95
C GLY A 25 38.55 21.52 6.60
N ARG A 26 37.31 21.99 6.56
CA ARG A 26 36.91 23.31 7.09
C ARG A 26 35.57 23.25 7.80
N TRP A 27 35.33 24.24 8.67
CA TRP A 27 34.04 24.40 9.36
C TRP A 27 33.08 25.26 8.55
N PHE A 28 31.87 24.75 8.33
CA PHE A 28 30.78 25.50 7.69
C PHE A 28 29.59 25.54 8.63
N THR A 29 28.92 26.69 8.69
CA THR A 29 27.70 26.83 9.48
C THR A 29 26.47 26.42 8.68
N VAL A 30 25.63 25.56 9.23
CA VAL A 30 24.37 25.13 8.61
C VAL A 30 23.36 26.26 8.69
N VAL A 31 22.97 26.82 7.54
CA VAL A 31 22.01 27.94 7.44
C VAL A 31 20.60 27.49 7.10
N GLY A 32 20.39 26.19 6.77
CA GLY A 32 19.09 25.64 6.46
C GLY A 32 19.16 24.17 6.10
N ILE A 33 17.99 23.53 6.10
CA ILE A 33 17.78 22.14 5.70
C ILE A 33 16.77 22.16 4.57
N LEU A 34 17.03 21.44 3.48
CA LEU A 34 16.09 21.28 2.36
C LEU A 34 14.93 20.37 2.78
N GLU A 35 13.76 20.65 2.24
CA GLU A 35 12.69 19.69 2.21
C GLU A 35 13.04 18.52 1.27
N PRO A 36 12.49 17.31 1.47
CA PRO A 36 12.75 16.17 0.61
C PRO A 36 12.46 16.48 -0.87
N VAL A 37 13.43 16.19 -1.74
CA VAL A 37 13.32 16.45 -3.18
C VAL A 37 13.04 15.15 -3.92
N SER A 38 11.78 14.88 -4.23
CA SER A 38 11.35 13.62 -4.86
C SER A 38 12.00 13.39 -6.23
N LEU A 39 12.17 14.44 -7.05
CA LEU A 39 12.72 14.34 -8.41
C LEU A 39 14.23 14.11 -8.43
N VAL A 40 14.94 14.53 -7.40
CA VAL A 40 16.40 14.42 -7.33
C VAL A 40 16.82 13.98 -5.93
N PRO A 41 16.65 12.70 -5.58
CA PRO A 41 16.96 12.18 -4.24
C PRO A 41 18.42 12.31 -3.83
N SER A 42 19.35 12.51 -4.79
CA SER A 42 20.75 12.77 -4.52
C SER A 42 20.97 14.09 -3.78
N LEU A 43 20.15 15.10 -4.02
CA LEU A 43 20.23 16.38 -3.30
C LEU A 43 19.90 16.23 -1.80
N ASP A 44 19.07 15.26 -1.44
CA ASP A 44 18.76 14.97 -0.04
C ASP A 44 19.97 14.47 0.76
N LEU A 45 20.99 13.92 0.07
CA LEU A 45 22.21 13.38 0.67
C LEU A 45 23.38 14.36 0.63
N CYS A 46 23.20 15.52 0.00
CA CYS A 46 24.28 16.49 -0.25
C CYS A 46 24.31 17.62 0.78
N ALA A 47 25.47 18.23 0.91
CA ALA A 47 25.65 19.54 1.50
C ALA A 47 25.81 20.57 0.39
N LEU A 48 24.89 21.52 0.30
CA LEU A 48 24.92 22.58 -0.70
C LEU A 48 25.70 23.80 -0.15
N ILE A 49 26.66 24.24 -0.89
CA ILE A 49 27.56 25.36 -0.54
C ILE A 49 27.42 26.42 -1.62
N GLY A 50 27.54 27.69 -1.23
CA GLY A 50 27.52 28.79 -2.18
C GLY A 50 28.73 28.73 -3.13
N TRP A 51 28.54 29.07 -4.39
CA TRP A 51 29.56 29.01 -5.44
C TRP A 51 30.90 29.68 -5.03
N THR A 52 30.85 30.92 -4.60
CA THR A 52 32.02 31.67 -4.15
C THR A 52 32.73 31.06 -2.93
N ALA A 53 31.98 30.36 -2.07
CA ALA A 53 32.58 29.69 -0.94
C ALA A 53 33.26 28.37 -1.39
N GLY A 54 32.70 27.70 -2.41
CA GLY A 54 33.32 26.53 -3.05
C GLY A 54 34.66 26.86 -3.66
N GLU A 55 34.72 27.91 -4.49
CA GLU A 55 35.96 28.39 -5.12
C GLU A 55 37.00 28.79 -4.07
N ARG A 56 36.57 29.51 -3.03
CA ARG A 56 37.51 30.11 -2.05
C ARG A 56 38.03 29.09 -1.03
N TYR A 57 37.26 28.09 -0.69
CA TYR A 57 37.54 27.23 0.48
C TYR A 57 37.66 25.74 0.16
N LEU A 58 37.24 25.29 -1.03
CA LEU A 58 37.20 23.86 -1.39
C LEU A 58 37.88 23.56 -2.72
N ASP A 59 38.70 24.48 -3.21
CA ASP A 59 39.47 24.36 -4.47
C ASP A 59 38.58 23.96 -5.67
N PHE A 60 37.35 24.48 -5.70
CA PHE A 60 36.42 24.26 -6.80
C PHE A 60 36.81 25.11 -8.01
N GLU A 61 37.15 24.48 -9.12
CA GLU A 61 37.66 25.12 -10.34
C GLU A 61 36.55 25.73 -11.23
N GLY A 62 35.28 25.58 -10.84
CA GLY A 62 34.14 26.12 -11.57
C GLY A 62 33.53 25.19 -12.61
N ASP A 63 34.00 23.96 -12.72
CA ASP A 63 33.47 22.97 -13.68
C ASP A 63 32.09 22.49 -13.28
N ILE A 64 31.11 22.57 -14.19
CA ILE A 64 29.75 22.14 -13.99
C ILE A 64 29.63 20.67 -14.44
N THR A 65 29.40 19.76 -13.50
CA THR A 65 29.19 18.33 -13.80
C THR A 65 27.71 17.98 -14.00
N THR A 66 26.80 18.70 -13.35
CA THR A 66 25.36 18.43 -13.44
C THR A 66 24.56 19.73 -13.43
N LEU A 67 23.66 19.85 -14.38
CA LEU A 67 22.76 20.99 -14.50
C LEU A 67 21.31 20.55 -14.33
N TYR A 68 20.60 21.15 -13.37
CA TYR A 68 19.17 20.91 -13.17
C TYR A 68 18.37 22.03 -13.83
N VAL A 69 17.52 21.66 -14.79
CA VAL A 69 16.70 22.58 -15.57
C VAL A 69 15.22 22.33 -15.26
N ARG A 70 14.50 23.40 -14.99
CA ARG A 70 13.04 23.37 -14.86
C ARG A 70 12.43 24.01 -16.12
N ALA A 71 11.54 23.26 -16.76
CA ALA A 71 10.75 23.75 -17.90
C ALA A 71 9.26 23.63 -17.60
N GLU A 72 8.44 24.37 -18.34
CA GLU A 72 6.99 24.17 -18.34
C GLU A 72 6.64 22.79 -18.90
N PRO A 73 5.58 22.12 -18.39
CA PRO A 73 5.22 20.76 -18.80
C PRO A 73 5.14 20.55 -20.30
N ASP A 74 4.57 21.53 -21.03
CA ASP A 74 4.37 21.44 -22.48
C ASP A 74 5.66 21.71 -23.28
N ALA A 75 6.67 22.31 -22.67
CA ALA A 75 7.94 22.67 -23.30
C ALA A 75 9.08 21.68 -23.01
N VAL A 76 8.88 20.68 -22.14
CA VAL A 76 9.93 19.78 -21.66
C VAL A 76 10.66 19.08 -22.80
N GLU A 77 9.96 18.53 -23.78
CA GLU A 77 10.58 17.80 -24.89
C GLU A 77 11.37 18.74 -25.83
N ALA A 78 10.85 19.93 -26.08
CA ALA A 78 11.55 20.93 -26.88
C ALA A 78 12.83 21.44 -26.19
N VAL A 79 12.75 21.68 -24.89
CA VAL A 79 13.91 22.08 -24.08
C VAL A 79 14.94 20.96 -24.03
N ARG A 80 14.51 19.72 -23.78
CA ARG A 80 15.38 18.53 -23.75
C ARG A 80 16.19 18.37 -25.02
N ALA A 81 15.58 18.56 -26.18
CA ALA A 81 16.27 18.46 -27.46
C ALA A 81 17.35 19.54 -27.68
N LEU A 82 17.20 20.68 -27.03
CA LEU A 82 18.15 21.81 -27.14
C LEU A 82 19.29 21.74 -26.11
N LEU A 83 19.06 21.10 -24.95
CA LEU A 83 20.01 21.09 -23.83
C LEU A 83 21.43 20.63 -24.19
N PRO A 84 21.64 19.52 -24.96
CA PRO A 84 23.01 19.09 -25.29
C PRO A 84 23.82 20.14 -26.03
N ARG A 85 23.23 20.76 -27.04
CA ARG A 85 23.88 21.80 -27.85
C ARG A 85 24.06 23.09 -27.10
N THR A 86 23.23 23.34 -26.09
CA THR A 86 23.33 24.57 -25.27
C THR A 86 24.37 24.42 -24.16
N ALA A 87 24.45 23.24 -23.54
CA ALA A 87 25.38 22.96 -22.44
C ALA A 87 26.81 22.74 -22.95
N ASN A 88 26.97 22.00 -24.04
CA ASN A 88 28.29 21.77 -24.68
C ASN A 88 28.16 21.89 -26.21
N PRO A 89 28.34 23.10 -26.77
CA PRO A 89 28.21 23.30 -28.21
C PRO A 89 29.28 22.56 -29.03
N GLU A 90 30.46 22.32 -28.45
CA GLU A 90 31.60 21.68 -29.13
C GLU A 90 31.40 20.14 -29.19
N GLN A 91 30.89 19.58 -28.14
CA GLN A 91 30.68 18.11 -28.03
C GLN A 91 29.30 17.77 -27.41
N PRO A 92 28.19 18.01 -28.13
CA PRO A 92 26.84 17.78 -27.61
C PRO A 92 26.55 16.32 -27.25
N ASN A 93 27.28 15.37 -27.85
CA ASN A 93 27.10 13.94 -27.61
C ASN A 93 27.64 13.47 -26.25
N GLU A 94 28.44 14.31 -25.57
CA GLU A 94 28.95 14.02 -24.23
C GLU A 94 27.99 14.47 -23.13
N VAL A 95 26.93 15.19 -23.49
CA VAL A 95 25.92 15.64 -22.56
C VAL A 95 24.80 14.62 -22.47
N ASP A 96 24.73 13.91 -21.36
CA ASP A 96 23.61 13.02 -21.06
C ASP A 96 22.44 13.78 -20.43
N VAL A 97 21.26 13.69 -21.04
CA VAL A 97 20.05 14.39 -20.59
C VAL A 97 19.02 13.38 -20.08
N SER A 98 18.92 13.26 -18.78
CA SER A 98 17.93 12.42 -18.12
C SER A 98 16.67 13.21 -17.73
N ARG A 99 15.54 12.50 -17.65
CA ARG A 99 14.27 13.04 -17.15
C ARG A 99 13.85 12.24 -15.92
N PRO A 100 14.14 12.71 -14.71
CA PRO A 100 13.83 12.02 -13.47
C PRO A 100 12.35 11.68 -13.30
N SER A 101 11.44 12.51 -13.85
CA SER A 101 10.00 12.28 -13.81
C SER A 101 9.57 10.99 -14.53
N ASP A 102 10.29 10.52 -15.54
CA ASP A 102 9.96 9.29 -16.27
C ASP A 102 10.24 8.06 -15.41
N ALA A 103 11.33 8.08 -14.64
CA ALA A 103 11.64 7.02 -13.68
C ALA A 103 10.57 6.95 -12.57
N LEU A 104 10.15 8.10 -12.02
CA LEU A 104 9.08 8.16 -11.01
C LEU A 104 7.73 7.71 -11.59
N ALA A 105 7.42 8.07 -12.84
CA ALA A 105 6.20 7.62 -13.50
C ALA A 105 6.22 6.10 -13.74
N ALA A 106 7.36 5.53 -14.12
CA ALA A 106 7.53 4.09 -14.28
C ALA A 106 7.41 3.35 -12.94
N GLU A 107 8.01 3.88 -11.86
CA GLU A 107 7.88 3.35 -10.50
C GLU A 107 6.42 3.37 -10.04
N ALA A 108 5.73 4.51 -10.18
CA ALA A 108 4.32 4.62 -9.83
C ALA A 108 3.42 3.67 -10.65
N ALA A 109 3.71 3.47 -11.94
CA ALA A 109 2.99 2.52 -12.79
C ALA A 109 3.24 1.07 -12.33
N ALA A 110 4.47 0.73 -11.95
CA ALA A 110 4.80 -0.58 -11.40
C ALA A 110 4.08 -0.83 -10.07
N ASP A 111 4.06 0.15 -9.15
CA ASP A 111 3.37 0.06 -7.86
C ASP A 111 1.86 -0.12 -8.04
N MET A 112 1.25 0.61 -8.98
CA MET A 112 -0.17 0.42 -9.32
C MET A 112 -0.44 -0.97 -9.90
N ALA A 113 0.43 -1.49 -10.76
CA ALA A 113 0.29 -2.82 -11.35
C ALA A 113 0.41 -3.92 -10.27
N PHE A 114 1.39 -3.83 -9.37
CA PHE A 114 1.56 -4.76 -8.25
C PHE A 114 0.39 -4.70 -7.28
N THR A 115 -0.07 -3.50 -6.91
CA THR A 115 -1.23 -3.32 -6.05
C THR A 115 -2.49 -3.92 -6.68
N GLY A 116 -2.72 -3.67 -7.98
CA GLY A 116 -3.82 -4.26 -8.73
C GLY A 116 -3.78 -5.79 -8.76
N LEU A 117 -2.60 -6.37 -8.98
CA LEU A 117 -2.38 -7.82 -8.97
C LEU A 117 -2.69 -8.42 -7.59
N LEU A 118 -2.19 -7.81 -6.51
CA LEU A 118 -2.41 -8.28 -5.14
C LEU A 118 -3.89 -8.18 -4.73
N LEU A 119 -4.56 -7.09 -5.10
CA LEU A 119 -6.01 -6.93 -4.88
C LEU A 119 -6.81 -7.95 -5.68
N GLY A 120 -6.43 -8.21 -6.94
CA GLY A 120 -7.05 -9.24 -7.77
C GLY A 120 -6.90 -10.64 -7.16
N LEU A 121 -5.71 -10.99 -6.71
CA LEU A 121 -5.45 -12.26 -6.03
C LEU A 121 -6.26 -12.37 -4.73
N GLY A 122 -6.32 -11.29 -3.95
CA GLY A 122 -7.15 -11.21 -2.74
C GLY A 122 -8.65 -11.40 -3.03
N ALA A 123 -9.16 -10.80 -4.10
CA ALA A 123 -10.54 -10.97 -4.52
C ALA A 123 -10.85 -12.43 -4.91
N VAL A 124 -9.95 -13.08 -5.66
CA VAL A 124 -10.10 -14.52 -6.00
C VAL A 124 -10.08 -15.37 -4.74
N ALA A 125 -9.15 -15.13 -3.80
CA ALA A 125 -9.08 -15.84 -2.53
C ALA A 125 -10.38 -15.70 -1.70
N LEU A 126 -10.94 -14.48 -1.65
CA LEU A 126 -12.21 -14.21 -0.99
C LEU A 126 -13.39 -14.93 -1.66
N LEU A 127 -13.43 -14.99 -2.99
CA LEU A 127 -14.46 -15.72 -3.73
C LEU A 127 -14.39 -17.21 -3.43
N VAL A 128 -13.21 -17.81 -3.45
CA VAL A 128 -12.99 -19.22 -3.11
C VAL A 128 -13.41 -19.50 -1.66
N GLY A 129 -13.02 -18.62 -0.73
CA GLY A 129 -13.45 -18.69 0.67
C GLY A 129 -14.98 -18.60 0.82
N GLY A 130 -15.62 -17.69 0.08
CA GLY A 130 -17.08 -17.56 0.04
C GLY A 130 -17.79 -18.81 -0.46
N ILE A 131 -17.27 -19.46 -1.51
CA ILE A 131 -17.78 -20.74 -2.00
C ILE A 131 -17.63 -21.82 -0.92
N GLY A 132 -16.50 -21.83 -0.19
CA GLY A 132 -16.29 -22.73 0.96
C GLY A 132 -17.33 -22.54 2.04
N VAL A 133 -17.64 -21.30 2.43
CA VAL A 133 -18.70 -20.98 3.40
C VAL A 133 -20.06 -21.43 2.89
N ALA A 134 -20.40 -21.14 1.62
CA ALA A 134 -21.67 -21.58 1.04
C ALA A 134 -21.83 -23.10 1.06
N ASN A 135 -20.78 -23.85 0.70
CA ASN A 135 -20.79 -25.29 0.68
C ASN A 135 -20.95 -25.88 2.08
N THR A 136 -20.19 -25.40 3.06
CA THR A 136 -20.30 -25.80 4.46
C THR A 136 -21.70 -25.55 5.01
N MET A 137 -22.28 -24.38 4.71
CA MET A 137 -23.62 -24.01 5.14
C MET A 137 -24.71 -24.91 4.49
N VAL A 138 -24.55 -25.27 3.20
CA VAL A 138 -25.46 -26.19 2.53
C VAL A 138 -25.44 -27.58 3.21
N ILE A 139 -24.25 -28.10 3.51
CA ILE A 139 -24.10 -29.37 4.24
C ILE A 139 -24.75 -29.28 5.63
N SER A 140 -24.47 -28.21 6.39
CA SER A 140 -25.07 -27.98 7.71
C SER A 140 -26.60 -27.93 7.66
N VAL A 141 -27.20 -27.31 6.65
CA VAL A 141 -28.65 -27.28 6.45
C VAL A 141 -29.21 -28.72 6.19
N LEU A 142 -28.49 -29.53 5.39
CA LEU A 142 -28.92 -30.91 5.09
C LEU A 142 -28.81 -31.81 6.30
N GLU A 143 -27.76 -31.71 7.09
CA GLU A 143 -27.55 -32.48 8.32
C GLU A 143 -28.59 -32.13 9.39
N ARG A 144 -28.98 -30.86 9.50
CA ARG A 144 -29.92 -30.36 10.51
C ARG A 144 -31.36 -30.23 10.01
N ARG A 145 -31.72 -30.87 8.87
CA ARG A 145 -33.03 -30.70 8.27
C ARG A 145 -34.17 -31.17 9.18
N ALA A 146 -34.01 -32.27 9.94
CA ALA A 146 -35.00 -32.77 10.88
C ALA A 146 -35.26 -31.76 12.02
N GLU A 147 -34.20 -31.14 12.55
CA GLU A 147 -34.29 -30.10 13.56
C GLU A 147 -35.06 -28.88 13.03
N ILE A 148 -34.74 -28.43 11.78
CA ILE A 148 -35.45 -27.34 11.12
C ILE A 148 -36.94 -27.68 10.96
N GLY A 149 -37.26 -28.90 10.54
CA GLY A 149 -38.63 -29.39 10.41
C GLY A 149 -39.40 -29.37 11.73
N LEU A 150 -38.77 -29.85 12.81
CA LEU A 150 -39.34 -29.81 14.15
C LEU A 150 -39.63 -28.38 14.63
N ARG A 151 -38.67 -27.46 14.49
CA ARG A 151 -38.88 -26.06 14.87
C ARG A 151 -40.01 -25.42 14.07
N ARG A 152 -40.14 -25.75 12.80
CA ARG A 152 -41.19 -25.23 11.94
C ARG A 152 -42.56 -25.81 12.29
N SER A 153 -42.67 -27.08 12.70
CA SER A 153 -43.89 -27.67 13.19
C SER A 153 -44.34 -27.06 14.52
N GLN A 154 -43.39 -26.55 15.33
CA GLN A 154 -43.64 -25.83 16.58
C GLN A 154 -43.98 -24.35 16.36
N GLY A 155 -44.12 -23.88 15.11
CA GLY A 155 -44.52 -22.52 14.79
C GLY A 155 -43.41 -21.54 14.41
N ALA A 156 -42.17 -21.99 14.25
CA ALA A 156 -41.10 -21.13 13.77
C ALA A 156 -41.39 -20.65 12.34
N THR A 157 -41.30 -19.34 12.10
CA THR A 157 -41.51 -18.76 10.78
C THR A 157 -40.30 -18.99 9.86
N ARG A 158 -40.53 -18.88 8.55
CA ARG A 158 -39.43 -18.86 7.55
C ARG A 158 -38.38 -17.80 7.83
N GLY A 159 -38.82 -16.64 8.35
CA GLY A 159 -37.95 -15.55 8.73
C GLY A 159 -36.99 -15.93 9.86
N HIS A 160 -37.49 -16.61 10.91
CA HIS A 160 -36.64 -17.05 12.02
C HIS A 160 -35.53 -17.99 11.56
N ILE A 161 -35.86 -18.98 10.71
CA ILE A 161 -34.86 -19.92 10.17
C ILE A 161 -33.85 -19.20 9.29
N ARG A 162 -34.30 -18.24 8.42
CA ARG A 162 -33.41 -17.49 7.56
C ARG A 162 -32.42 -16.65 8.36
N VAL A 163 -32.89 -15.90 9.36
CA VAL A 163 -32.04 -15.04 10.20
C VAL A 163 -31.03 -15.89 10.98
N GLN A 164 -31.44 -17.05 11.48
CA GLN A 164 -30.55 -17.95 12.19
C GLN A 164 -29.38 -18.40 11.29
N PHE A 165 -29.63 -19.01 10.13
CA PHE A 165 -28.60 -19.52 9.24
C PHE A 165 -27.77 -18.40 8.61
N PHE A 166 -28.39 -17.25 8.35
CA PHE A 166 -27.62 -16.05 7.90
C PHE A 166 -26.69 -15.54 8.99
N GLY A 167 -27.15 -15.52 10.25
CA GLY A 167 -26.31 -15.18 11.40
C GLY A 167 -25.15 -16.14 11.60
N GLU A 168 -25.39 -17.46 11.43
CA GLU A 168 -24.32 -18.48 11.46
C GLU A 168 -23.27 -18.22 10.37
N ALA A 169 -23.69 -17.88 9.14
CA ALA A 169 -22.76 -17.54 8.05
C ALA A 169 -21.94 -16.28 8.34
N LEU A 170 -22.57 -15.24 8.91
CA LEU A 170 -21.87 -14.01 9.31
C LEU A 170 -20.88 -14.26 10.46
N LEU A 171 -21.23 -15.12 11.42
CA LEU A 171 -20.31 -15.51 12.50
C LEU A 171 -19.09 -16.25 11.96
N LEU A 172 -19.28 -17.18 11.02
CA LEU A 172 -18.18 -17.86 10.35
C LEU A 172 -17.28 -16.87 9.60
N ALA A 173 -17.89 -15.93 8.88
CA ALA A 173 -17.14 -14.87 8.18
C ALA A 173 -16.38 -13.96 9.15
N LEU A 174 -16.99 -13.59 10.29
CA LEU A 174 -16.35 -12.78 11.33
C LEU A 174 -15.14 -13.51 11.96
N LEU A 175 -15.31 -14.76 12.33
CA LEU A 175 -14.23 -15.55 12.93
C LEU A 175 -13.11 -15.83 11.93
N GLY A 176 -13.45 -16.23 10.70
CA GLY A 176 -12.49 -16.45 9.62
C GLY A 176 -11.77 -15.18 9.21
N GLY A 177 -12.50 -14.06 9.07
CA GLY A 177 -11.94 -12.75 8.75
C GLY A 177 -11.03 -12.22 9.86
N GLY A 178 -11.45 -12.35 11.12
CA GLY A 178 -10.65 -11.98 12.29
C GLY A 178 -9.35 -12.78 12.38
N ALA A 179 -9.45 -14.10 12.22
CA ALA A 179 -8.28 -14.98 12.18
C ALA A 179 -7.34 -14.64 11.01
N GLY A 180 -7.91 -14.40 9.82
CA GLY A 180 -7.14 -14.00 8.62
C GLY A 180 -6.41 -12.68 8.80
N ILE A 181 -7.06 -11.66 9.38
CA ILE A 181 -6.43 -10.37 9.70
C ILE A 181 -5.30 -10.56 10.71
N LEU A 182 -5.51 -11.35 11.76
CA LEU A 182 -4.48 -11.62 12.77
C LEU A 182 -3.26 -12.32 12.16
N ILE A 183 -3.49 -13.37 11.36
CA ILE A 183 -2.40 -14.10 10.69
C ILE A 183 -1.68 -13.16 9.71
N GLY A 184 -2.42 -12.42 8.89
CA GLY A 184 -1.84 -11.46 7.95
C GLY A 184 -1.00 -10.39 8.65
N TRP A 185 -1.50 -9.85 9.76
CA TRP A 185 -0.75 -8.91 10.60
C TRP A 185 0.54 -9.51 11.14
N LEU A 186 0.47 -10.73 11.71
CA LEU A 186 1.64 -11.42 12.26
C LEU A 186 2.71 -11.67 11.18
N VAL A 187 2.30 -12.17 10.02
CA VAL A 187 3.22 -12.43 8.90
C VAL A 187 3.88 -11.13 8.42
N THR A 188 3.10 -10.06 8.25
CA THR A 188 3.61 -8.76 7.81
C THR A 188 4.61 -8.19 8.82
N VAL A 189 4.30 -8.22 10.11
CA VAL A 189 5.20 -7.75 11.18
C VAL A 189 6.47 -8.58 11.24
N ALA A 190 6.36 -9.90 11.14
CA ALA A 190 7.52 -10.79 11.17
C ALA A 190 8.45 -10.51 9.98
N TYR A 191 7.88 -10.40 8.78
CA TYR A 191 8.65 -10.12 7.56
C TYR A 191 9.32 -8.74 7.62
N ALA A 192 8.58 -7.70 8.00
CA ALA A 192 9.12 -6.35 8.11
C ALA A 192 10.29 -6.28 9.11
N ARG A 193 10.18 -6.98 10.26
CA ARG A 193 11.27 -7.05 11.25
C ARG A 193 12.52 -7.76 10.70
N LEU A 194 12.37 -8.83 9.94
CA LEU A 194 13.49 -9.53 9.31
C LEU A 194 14.22 -8.64 8.30
N GLN A 195 13.51 -7.76 7.61
CA GLN A 195 14.05 -6.82 6.63
C GLN A 195 14.52 -5.50 7.26
N GLY A 196 14.29 -5.27 8.53
CA GLY A 196 14.62 -4.00 9.20
C GLY A 196 13.72 -2.84 8.76
N TRP A 197 12.51 -3.12 8.24
CA TRP A 197 11.57 -2.11 7.79
C TRP A 197 10.70 -1.59 8.93
N PRO A 198 10.31 -0.30 8.91
CA PRO A 198 9.33 0.21 9.84
C PRO A 198 7.97 -0.47 9.60
N VAL A 199 7.32 -0.88 10.69
CA VAL A 199 5.99 -1.51 10.63
C VAL A 199 4.94 -0.43 10.81
N ASP A 200 4.25 -0.08 9.73
CA ASP A 200 3.08 0.81 9.75
C ASP A 200 1.93 0.15 9.00
N ILE A 201 0.96 -0.38 9.74
CA ILE A 201 -0.22 -1.04 9.18
C ILE A 201 -1.44 -0.19 9.53
N PRO A 202 -2.01 0.55 8.56
CA PRO A 202 -3.16 1.41 8.81
C PRO A 202 -4.40 0.62 9.22
N LEU A 203 -5.15 1.10 10.20
CA LEU A 203 -6.38 0.45 10.69
C LEU A 203 -7.44 0.27 9.60
N TRP A 204 -7.48 1.14 8.59
CA TRP A 204 -8.44 1.02 7.49
C TRP A 204 -8.25 -0.26 6.67
N VAL A 205 -7.03 -0.83 6.61
CA VAL A 205 -6.75 -2.10 5.93
C VAL A 205 -7.46 -3.26 6.64
N ALA A 206 -7.36 -3.30 7.97
CA ALA A 206 -8.06 -4.31 8.78
C ALA A 206 -9.59 -4.15 8.67
N ALA A 207 -10.08 -2.91 8.75
CA ALA A 207 -11.50 -2.60 8.62
C ALA A 207 -12.04 -2.95 7.22
N GLY A 208 -11.29 -2.62 6.16
CA GLY A 208 -11.63 -2.95 4.78
C GLY A 208 -11.64 -4.47 4.53
N GLY A 209 -10.64 -5.19 5.02
CA GLY A 209 -10.57 -6.65 4.94
C GLY A 209 -11.74 -7.32 5.67
N MET A 210 -12.07 -6.87 6.88
CA MET A 210 -13.22 -7.36 7.63
C MET A 210 -14.54 -7.07 6.88
N GLY A 211 -14.71 -5.86 6.38
CA GLY A 211 -15.87 -5.47 5.59
C GLY A 211 -16.06 -6.34 4.34
N ALA A 212 -14.99 -6.57 3.59
CA ALA A 212 -15.00 -7.45 2.41
C ALA A 212 -15.37 -8.90 2.77
N THR A 213 -14.80 -9.43 3.85
CA THR A 213 -15.08 -10.79 4.32
C THR A 213 -16.53 -10.94 4.76
N LEU A 214 -17.07 -10.00 5.52
CA LEU A 214 -18.48 -10.02 5.95
C LEU A 214 -19.44 -9.88 4.76
N LEU A 215 -19.11 -9.05 3.77
CA LEU A 215 -19.91 -8.88 2.57
C LEU A 215 -19.97 -10.18 1.76
N ILE A 216 -18.84 -10.80 1.50
CA ILE A 216 -18.77 -12.05 0.72
C ILE A 216 -19.38 -13.21 1.51
N GLY A 217 -19.09 -13.33 2.82
CA GLY A 217 -19.68 -14.33 3.69
C GLY A 217 -21.20 -14.20 3.80
N GLY A 218 -21.71 -12.96 3.87
CA GLY A 218 -23.14 -12.66 3.85
C GLY A 218 -23.80 -13.07 2.52
N ILE A 219 -23.20 -12.72 1.38
CA ILE A 219 -23.70 -13.14 0.06
C ILE A 219 -23.69 -14.66 -0.06
N ALA A 220 -22.59 -15.32 0.32
CA ALA A 220 -22.42 -16.76 0.28
C ALA A 220 -23.42 -17.51 1.19
N GLY A 221 -23.70 -16.96 2.38
CA GLY A 221 -24.63 -17.52 3.34
C GLY A 221 -26.11 -17.27 3.01
N LEU A 222 -26.42 -16.29 2.14
CA LEU A 222 -27.79 -15.94 1.83
C LEU A 222 -28.54 -17.07 1.10
N TYR A 223 -27.88 -17.70 0.12
CA TYR A 223 -28.49 -18.81 -0.63
C TYR A 223 -28.86 -19.99 0.27
N PRO A 224 -27.94 -20.58 1.08
CA PRO A 224 -28.28 -21.69 1.99
C PRO A 224 -29.32 -21.29 3.05
N ALA A 225 -29.25 -20.05 3.57
CA ALA A 225 -30.26 -19.56 4.53
C ALA A 225 -31.68 -19.50 3.94
N ILE A 226 -31.81 -19.07 2.68
CA ILE A 226 -33.10 -19.07 1.98
C ILE A 226 -33.56 -20.51 1.73
N ARG A 227 -32.67 -21.41 1.34
CA ARG A 227 -32.97 -22.82 1.10
C ARG A 227 -33.44 -23.51 2.38
N ALA A 228 -32.77 -23.30 3.51
CA ALA A 228 -33.17 -23.80 4.82
C ALA A 228 -34.57 -23.34 5.19
N ALA A 229 -34.91 -22.09 4.98
CA ALA A 229 -36.21 -21.52 5.29
C ALA A 229 -37.37 -22.04 4.42
N ARG A 230 -37.08 -22.65 3.27
CA ARG A 230 -38.09 -23.22 2.34
C ARG A 230 -38.39 -24.68 2.59
N LEU A 231 -37.65 -25.40 3.44
CA LEU A 231 -37.89 -26.80 3.77
C LEU A 231 -39.30 -26.97 4.34
N ALA A 232 -40.08 -27.90 3.77
CA ALA A 232 -41.41 -28.22 4.27
C ALA A 232 -41.31 -29.12 5.52
N PRO A 233 -42.13 -28.91 6.57
CA PRO A 233 -42.09 -29.72 7.79
C PRO A 233 -42.31 -31.21 7.50
N THR A 234 -43.15 -31.52 6.53
CA THR A 234 -43.45 -32.93 6.13
C THR A 234 -42.27 -33.63 5.46
N GLU A 235 -41.53 -32.96 4.58
CA GLU A 235 -40.33 -33.48 3.92
C GLU A 235 -39.17 -33.68 4.90
N ALA A 236 -39.07 -32.80 5.90
CA ALA A 236 -38.02 -32.86 6.90
C ALA A 236 -38.18 -34.04 7.87
N LEU A 237 -39.41 -34.45 8.17
CA LEU A 237 -39.71 -35.56 9.09
C LEU A 237 -39.81 -36.93 8.39
N SER A 238 -40.08 -36.98 7.08
CA SER A 238 -40.16 -38.25 6.32
C SER A 238 -38.81 -38.83 5.92
N ALA A 239 -37.73 -38.11 6.15
CA ALA A 239 -36.36 -38.49 5.77
C ALA A 239 -35.47 -38.82 7.00
N ALA A 240 -36.05 -38.94 8.17
CA ALA A 240 -35.51 -39.54 9.37
C ALA A 240 -35.97 -40.99 9.48
#